data_1d5a71c7521ebe6c59f338b7a8470d4f
#
_entry.id   1d5a71c7521ebe6c59f338b7a8470d4f
#
_cell.length_a   1.000
_cell.length_b   1.000
_cell.length_c   1.000
_cell.angle_alpha   90.00
_cell.angle_beta   90.00
_cell.angle_gamma   90.00
#
_symmetry.space_group_name_H-M   'P 1'
#
loop_
_entity.id
_entity.type
_entity.pdbx_description
1 polymer ?
#
loop_
_entity_poly.entity_id
_entity_poly.type
_entity_poly.pdbx_seq_one_letter_code
_entity_poly.pdbx_strand_id
1 'polypeptide(L)' 'MRYYPRLRDLREDADLTQDQLVKLLGMHKTTYTNYEQGKREPPFDLIIRLAEFYNVSIDYIAGLTDTVRPLRVQRKK' A
#
# COMPACT_ATOMS: atom_id res chain seq x y z
N MET A 1 -12.88 -11.30 4.18
CA MET A 1 -11.53 -10.87 3.86
C MET A 1 -11.59 -9.51 3.19
N ARG A 2 -10.69 -8.61 3.58
CA ARG A 2 -10.76 -7.27 3.06
C ARG A 2 -9.96 -7.11 1.78
N TYR A 3 -10.53 -6.41 0.82
CA TYR A 3 -9.87 -6.12 -0.43
C TYR A 3 -9.45 -4.65 -0.40
N TYR A 4 -8.24 -4.37 -0.85
CA TYR A 4 -7.71 -3.00 -0.83
C TYR A 4 -7.42 -2.54 -2.25
N PRO A 5 -8.42 -2.05 -2.97
CA PRO A 5 -8.19 -1.63 -4.37
C PRO A 5 -7.21 -0.48 -4.51
N ARG A 6 -7.03 0.32 -3.46
CA ARG A 6 -6.09 1.44 -3.54
C ARG A 6 -4.64 1.02 -3.61
N LEU A 7 -4.34 -0.24 -3.26
CA LEU A 7 -2.95 -0.72 -3.41
C LEU A 7 -2.54 -0.66 -4.87
N ARG A 8 -3.41 -1.08 -5.76
CA ARG A 8 -3.11 -1.04 -7.17
C ARG A 8 -3.07 0.39 -7.67
N ASP A 9 -3.99 1.22 -7.23
CA ASP A 9 -4.05 2.61 -7.64
C ASP A 9 -2.78 3.34 -7.24
N LEU A 10 -2.31 3.13 -6.03
CA LEU A 10 -1.10 3.78 -5.55
C LEU A 10 0.12 3.30 -6.34
N ARG A 11 0.17 2.02 -6.65
CA ARG A 11 1.28 1.48 -7.41
C ARG A 11 1.30 2.07 -8.81
N GLU A 12 0.15 2.13 -9.45
CA GLU A 12 0.06 2.66 -10.81
C GLU A 12 0.34 4.16 -10.84
N ASP A 13 -0.12 4.87 -9.84
CA ASP A 13 0.14 6.30 -9.76
C ASP A 13 1.62 6.59 -9.56
N ALA A 14 2.35 5.67 -8.97
CA ALA A 14 3.78 5.81 -8.77
C ALA A 14 4.57 5.28 -9.98
N ASP A 15 3.88 4.86 -11.03
CA ASP A 15 4.50 4.32 -12.24
C ASP A 15 5.35 3.09 -11.98
N LEU A 16 4.89 2.24 -11.07
CA LEU A 16 5.61 1.03 -10.74
C LEU A 16 4.87 -0.20 -11.24
N THR A 17 5.62 -1.14 -11.83
CA THR A 17 5.06 -2.45 -12.11
C THR A 17 5.09 -3.25 -10.81
N GLN A 18 4.37 -4.37 -10.79
CA GLN A 18 4.42 -5.25 -9.62
C GLN A 18 5.83 -5.76 -9.40
N ASP A 19 6.57 -6.08 -10.48
CA ASP A 19 7.95 -6.55 -10.35
C ASP A 19 8.84 -5.49 -9.69
N GLN A 20 8.67 -4.25 -10.10
CA GLN A 20 9.47 -3.18 -9.53
C GLN A 20 9.15 -2.97 -8.05
N LEU A 21 7.87 -2.98 -7.72
CA LEU A 21 7.48 -2.75 -6.34
C LEU A 21 7.96 -3.86 -5.42
N VAL A 22 7.80 -5.12 -5.83
CA VAL A 22 8.22 -6.22 -4.94
C VAL A 22 9.72 -6.23 -4.73
N LYS A 23 10.49 -5.78 -5.72
CA LYS A 23 11.90 -5.68 -5.54
C LYS A 23 12.21 -4.66 -4.47
N LEU A 24 11.52 -3.53 -4.47
CA LEU A 24 11.73 -2.49 -3.47
C LEU A 24 11.28 -2.95 -2.08
N LEU A 25 10.25 -3.78 -2.02
CA LEU A 25 9.73 -4.26 -0.76
C LEU A 25 10.44 -5.52 -0.25
N GLY A 26 11.20 -6.16 -1.13
CA GLY A 26 11.89 -7.39 -0.74
C GLY A 26 10.95 -8.57 -0.55
N MET A 27 9.91 -8.68 -1.36
CA MET A 27 8.97 -9.77 -1.20
C MET A 27 8.72 -10.47 -2.54
N HIS A 28 8.08 -11.63 -2.47
CA HIS A 28 7.78 -12.41 -3.67
C HIS A 28 6.62 -11.80 -4.43
N LYS A 29 6.72 -11.81 -5.74
CA LYS A 29 5.69 -11.23 -6.58
C LYS A 29 4.34 -11.92 -6.39
N THR A 30 4.33 -13.25 -6.33
CA THR A 30 3.08 -13.98 -6.19
C THR A 30 2.36 -13.59 -4.90
N THR A 31 3.11 -13.44 -3.82
CA THR A 31 2.53 -13.05 -2.55
C THR A 31 1.89 -11.67 -2.64
N TYR A 32 2.61 -10.72 -3.21
CA TYR A 32 2.07 -9.37 -3.33
C TYR A 32 0.88 -9.33 -4.28
N THR A 33 0.97 -10.07 -5.39
CA THR A 33 -0.12 -10.10 -6.37
C THR A 33 -1.42 -10.61 -5.74
N ASN A 34 -1.33 -11.62 -4.89
CA ASN A 34 -2.51 -12.13 -4.20
C ASN A 34 -3.15 -11.08 -3.32
N TYR A 35 -2.34 -10.25 -2.68
CA TYR A 35 -2.87 -9.16 -1.85
C TYR A 35 -3.54 -8.10 -2.73
N GLU A 36 -2.89 -7.73 -3.82
CA GLU A 36 -3.45 -6.68 -4.68
C GLU A 36 -4.74 -7.12 -5.34
N GLN A 37 -4.84 -8.40 -5.66
CA GLN A 37 -6.04 -8.93 -6.31
C GLN A 37 -7.15 -9.30 -5.34
N GLY A 38 -6.90 -9.20 -4.06
CA GLY A 38 -7.91 -9.54 -3.06
C GLY A 38 -8.04 -11.01 -2.77
N LYS A 39 -7.09 -11.83 -3.24
CA LYS A 39 -7.13 -13.26 -2.97
C LYS A 39 -6.68 -13.59 -1.56
N ARG A 40 -5.88 -12.72 -0.99
CA ARG A 40 -5.43 -12.88 0.36
C ARG A 40 -5.39 -11.52 1.01
N GLU A 41 -5.65 -11.48 2.29
CA GLU A 41 -5.63 -10.22 3.02
C GLU A 41 -4.21 -9.90 3.44
N PRO A 42 -3.69 -8.72 3.10
CA PRO A 42 -2.33 -8.39 3.49
C PRO A 42 -2.22 -8.23 5.01
N PRO A 43 -1.10 -8.64 5.56
CA PRO A 43 -0.88 -8.41 6.99
C PRO A 43 -0.77 -6.93 7.29
N PHE A 44 -1.15 -6.55 8.49
CA PHE A 44 -1.16 -5.14 8.87
C PHE A 44 0.23 -4.53 8.76
N ASP A 45 1.27 -5.28 9.06
CA ASP A 45 2.63 -4.77 8.93
C ASP A 45 2.94 -4.34 7.51
N LEU A 46 2.43 -5.07 6.52
CA LEU A 46 2.65 -4.69 5.14
C LEU A 46 1.88 -3.42 4.81
N ILE A 47 0.68 -3.27 5.34
CA ILE A 47 -0.10 -2.05 5.13
C ILE A 47 0.66 -0.86 5.68
N ILE A 48 1.26 -0.99 6.84
CA ILE A 48 2.07 0.08 7.42
C ILE A 48 3.24 0.41 6.52
N ARG A 49 3.94 -0.61 6.02
CA ARG A 49 5.08 -0.39 5.14
C ARG A 49 4.66 0.33 3.86
N LEU A 50 3.51 -0.04 3.30
CA LEU A 50 3.04 0.59 2.08
C LEU A 50 2.60 2.02 2.34
N ALA A 51 1.99 2.28 3.49
CA ALA A 51 1.61 3.64 3.86
C ALA A 51 2.86 4.52 3.95
N GLU A 52 3.92 3.99 4.54
CA GLU A 52 5.17 4.73 4.64
C GLU A 52 5.83 4.89 3.29
N PHE A 53 5.81 3.86 2.48
CA PHE A 53 6.43 3.87 1.17
C PHE A 53 5.77 4.92 0.27
N TYR A 54 4.45 4.97 0.26
CA TYR A 54 3.71 5.91 -0.57
C TYR A 54 3.45 7.25 0.13
N ASN A 55 3.78 7.33 1.40
CA ASN A 55 3.54 8.52 2.22
C ASN A 55 2.07 8.91 2.23
N VAL A 56 1.22 7.93 2.50
CA VAL A 56 -0.21 8.14 2.62
C VAL A 56 -0.68 7.52 3.92
N SER A 57 -1.87 7.90 4.36
CA SER A 57 -2.38 7.36 5.61
C SER A 57 -2.89 5.93 5.42
N ILE A 58 -2.92 5.18 6.50
CA ILE A 58 -3.50 3.86 6.50
C ILE A 58 -4.99 3.97 6.19
N ASP A 59 -5.64 5.03 6.67
CA ASP A 59 -7.05 5.25 6.39
C ASP A 59 -7.32 5.36 4.90
N TYR A 60 -6.43 6.02 4.17
CA TYR A 60 -6.60 6.13 2.74
C TYR A 60 -6.48 4.76 2.07
N ILE A 61 -5.48 3.98 2.46
CA ILE A 61 -5.30 2.64 1.91
C ILE A 61 -6.52 1.78 2.20
N ALA A 62 -7.06 1.91 3.41
CA ALA A 62 -8.21 1.10 3.82
C ALA A 62 -9.52 1.57 3.21
N GLY A 63 -9.52 2.71 2.55
CA GLY A 63 -10.74 3.21 1.95
C GLY A 63 -11.66 3.93 2.92
N LEU A 64 -11.14 4.30 4.08
CA LEU A 64 -11.95 4.99 5.08
C LEU A 64 -12.00 6.50 4.83
N THR A 65 -11.15 7.00 3.97
CA THR A 65 -11.15 8.40 3.59
C THR A 65 -10.73 8.49 2.13
N ASP A 66 -11.20 9.49 1.42
CA ASP A 66 -10.79 9.74 0.04
C ASP A 66 -9.70 10.78 -0.04
N THR A 67 -9.31 11.33 1.10
CA THR A 67 -8.30 12.37 1.11
C THR A 67 -6.93 11.76 1.14
N VAL A 68 -6.12 12.09 0.14
CA VAL A 68 -4.73 11.65 0.10
C VAL A 68 -3.95 12.64 0.92
N ARG A 69 -3.48 12.20 2.09
CA ARG A 69 -2.72 13.05 2.93
C ARG A 69 -1.42 12.43 3.18
N PRO A 70 -0.35 13.18 3.37
CA PRO A 70 0.94 12.61 3.75
C PRO A 70 0.78 11.87 5.05
N LEU A 71 1.41 10.73 5.13
CA LEU A 71 1.39 9.95 6.33
C LEU A 71 1.99 10.72 7.46
N ARG A 72 3.14 11.35 7.22
CA ARG A 72 3.84 12.00 8.23
C ARG A 72 3.31 13.32 8.55
N VAL A 73 2.91 13.50 9.75
CA VAL A 73 2.45 14.73 10.16
C VAL A 73 3.59 15.43 10.77
N GLN A 74 3.58 16.70 10.78
CA GLN A 74 4.56 17.43 11.36
C GLN A 74 4.67 17.14 12.76
N ARG A 75 5.62 16.47 13.20
CA ARG A 75 5.75 16.17 14.50
C ARG A 75 6.59 17.16 15.07
N LYS A 76 6.21 17.73 16.07
CA LYS A 76 6.95 18.64 16.70
C LYS A 76 7.61 17.96 17.72
N LYS A 77 8.71 17.93 17.81
CA LYS A 77 9.40 17.21 18.75
C LYS A 77 9.79 17.95 19.77
#